data_5e598f7e89d36a675e0a097a2dc0e590
#
_entry.id   5e598f7e89d36a675e0a097a2dc0e590
#
_cell.length_a   1.000
_cell.length_b   1.000
_cell.length_c   1.000
_cell.angle_alpha   90.00
_cell.angle_beta   90.00
_cell.angle_gamma   90.00
#
_symmetry.space_group_name_H-M   'P 1'
#
loop_
_entity.id
_entity.type
_entity.pdbx_description
1 polymer ?
#
loop_
_entity_poly.entity_id
_entity_poly.type
_entity_poly.pdbx_seq_one_letter_code
_entity_poly.pdbx_strand_id
1 'polypeptide(L)'
;MKLINTLTYSALVLSSVAVHAQAQEKLDPTVQSFVTEIQNNSQLKKISHELLDGIGPRLVGTPQMDQAGDWAIKTLKSWGVEARRQDYGTWKAWERGLTHVDMTYPRAKSIEATQLAWSPATKKAVTAEVIAMPVFKTKAEFDAWLPSVKGKIVLMSQNQSYGRSDYQYKEFGSEALYKKVTENRKAEAEAWSNSIKVTGFNNNTLPEVLEKNGAAAVAISYWTGIMGANRIFGAKTKTIPMLDISNEDYGMLYRLAENGTAPKLTVNAQSKHNGVAKTFNIVGEIKGKEKPNEYIILSAHFDSWDGAQGATDNGTGTIAMMEAIRTIKKLYPNNKRTILVCLWGSEEQGLNGSRAFVEDHPEIVKNTQAVFNLDNGTGRVVNINGSGFEKSYEYMTRWLAATPSFVRNEIKTDFPGSPSGGGSDHASFVAAGVPGFMLSSLNWGYGTYTWHTNKDTYDKIVFEEIQNNAILAATLTMMADKENELVNRDRRVLPVGRDGKQQEWPEVKSPARNSDAYMK
;
A
#
# COMPACT_ATOMS: atom_id res chain seq x y z
N MET A 1 33.35 75.44 22.72
CA MET A 1 34.31 75.15 23.78
C MET A 1 33.61 74.38 24.87
N LYS A 2 33.85 73.09 24.95
CA LYS A 2 33.93 72.11 26.04
C LYS A 2 33.82 70.75 25.46
N LEU A 3 34.95 70.03 25.43
CA LEU A 3 35.05 68.61 25.18
C LEU A 3 34.36 67.83 26.30
N ILE A 4 33.57 66.82 25.95
CA ILE A 4 33.15 65.75 26.87
C ILE A 4 33.64 64.44 26.30
N ASN A 5 34.63 63.87 27.01
CA ASN A 5 35.11 62.50 26.78
C ASN A 5 34.06 61.52 27.20
N THR A 6 33.68 60.65 26.30
CA THR A 6 32.88 59.48 26.63
C THR A 6 33.77 58.20 26.57
N LEU A 7 34.07 57.68 27.74
CA LEU A 7 34.71 56.35 27.90
C LEU A 7 33.68 55.29 27.56
N THR A 8 33.96 54.48 26.53
CA THR A 8 33.22 53.28 26.20
C THR A 8 33.84 52.08 26.94
N TYR A 9 33.10 51.55 27.90
CA TYR A 9 33.42 50.25 28.51
C TYR A 9 32.92 49.13 27.60
N SER A 10 33.86 48.41 26.98
CA SER A 10 33.56 47.17 26.29
C SER A 10 33.50 46.01 27.30
N ALA A 11 32.31 45.57 27.66
CA ALA A 11 32.13 44.36 28.44
C ALA A 11 32.21 43.13 27.47
N LEU A 12 33.31 42.37 27.55
CA LEU A 12 33.45 41.07 26.95
C LEU A 12 32.52 40.09 27.70
N VAL A 13 31.38 39.74 27.12
CA VAL A 13 30.56 38.61 27.57
C VAL A 13 31.16 37.33 26.98
N LEU A 14 31.94 36.63 27.77
CA LEU A 14 32.31 35.24 27.48
C LEU A 14 31.08 34.35 27.69
N SER A 15 30.35 34.08 26.61
CA SER A 15 29.32 33.03 26.59
C SER A 15 30.06 31.66 26.58
N SER A 16 30.13 31.02 27.72
CA SER A 16 30.50 29.61 27.83
C SER A 16 29.43 28.78 27.14
N VAL A 17 29.66 28.36 25.90
CA VAL A 17 28.89 27.30 25.23
C VAL A 17 29.20 26.02 25.97
N ALA A 18 28.36 25.64 26.92
CA ALA A 18 28.38 24.30 27.49
C ALA A 18 27.97 23.32 26.38
N VAL A 19 28.97 22.74 25.71
CA VAL A 19 28.77 21.58 24.87
C VAL A 19 28.37 20.46 25.83
N HIS A 20 27.05 20.22 25.95
CA HIS A 20 26.56 18.99 26.56
C HIS A 20 27.01 17.85 25.65
N ALA A 21 28.11 17.19 25.99
CA ALA A 21 28.46 15.88 25.43
C ALA A 21 27.30 14.96 25.85
N GLN A 22 26.33 14.74 24.94
CA GLN A 22 25.35 13.67 25.14
C GLN A 22 26.16 12.39 25.31
N ALA A 23 26.05 11.76 26.47
CA ALA A 23 26.67 10.46 26.71
C ALA A 23 26.24 9.54 25.55
N GLN A 24 27.20 9.05 24.82
CA GLN A 24 26.99 8.17 23.68
C GLN A 24 26.18 6.96 24.17
N GLU A 25 25.01 6.72 23.60
CA GLU A 25 24.16 5.58 23.96
C GLU A 25 24.94 4.27 23.80
N LYS A 26 25.00 3.47 24.85
CA LYS A 26 25.70 2.18 24.82
C LYS A 26 24.75 1.12 24.24
N LEU A 27 24.83 0.89 22.96
CA LEU A 27 24.08 -0.17 22.28
C LEU A 27 24.75 -1.55 22.48
N ASP A 28 23.95 -2.62 22.33
CA ASP A 28 24.47 -3.96 22.12
C ASP A 28 25.43 -3.94 20.91
N PRO A 29 26.63 -4.56 20.98
CA PRO A 29 27.58 -4.53 19.88
C PRO A 29 27.03 -5.03 18.54
N THR A 30 26.12 -6.00 18.56
CA THR A 30 25.47 -6.51 17.34
C THR A 30 24.52 -5.46 16.77
N VAL A 31 23.73 -4.79 17.61
CA VAL A 31 22.84 -3.69 17.18
C VAL A 31 23.68 -2.54 16.61
N GLN A 32 24.78 -2.18 17.24
CA GLN A 32 25.69 -1.17 16.70
C GLN A 32 26.23 -1.57 15.32
N SER A 33 26.53 -2.85 15.13
CA SER A 33 26.96 -3.37 13.82
C SER A 33 25.82 -3.32 12.77
N PHE A 34 24.58 -3.60 13.17
CA PHE A 34 23.42 -3.44 12.29
C PHE A 34 23.26 -1.98 11.82
N VAL A 35 23.34 -1.03 12.76
CA VAL A 35 23.28 0.40 12.44
C VAL A 35 24.37 0.77 11.43
N THR A 36 25.62 0.39 11.72
CA THR A 36 26.76 0.70 10.85
C THR A 36 26.59 0.11 9.46
N GLU A 37 26.16 -1.15 9.36
CA GLU A 37 25.98 -1.84 8.08
C GLU A 37 24.86 -1.19 7.25
N ILE A 38 23.69 -0.93 7.86
CA ILE A 38 22.56 -0.37 7.15
C ILE A 38 22.80 1.09 6.76
N GLN A 39 23.47 1.88 7.59
CA GLN A 39 23.77 3.27 7.26
C GLN A 39 24.85 3.43 6.18
N ASN A 40 25.88 2.57 6.19
CA ASN A 40 27.07 2.76 5.35
C ASN A 40 27.13 1.81 4.14
N ASN A 41 26.50 0.63 4.20
CA ASN A 41 26.62 -0.44 3.20
C ASN A 41 25.25 -0.94 2.72
N SER A 42 24.20 -0.15 2.89
CA SER A 42 22.83 -0.52 2.53
C SER A 42 22.71 -0.89 1.05
N GLN A 43 21.90 -1.91 0.79
CA GLN A 43 21.51 -2.29 -0.57
C GLN A 43 20.16 -1.67 -0.98
N LEU A 44 19.49 -0.91 -0.10
CA LEU A 44 18.14 -0.39 -0.31
C LEU A 44 17.96 0.31 -1.66
N LYS A 45 18.84 1.27 -2.01
CA LYS A 45 18.73 2.01 -3.28
C LYS A 45 18.88 1.08 -4.49
N LYS A 46 19.82 0.13 -4.43
CA LYS A 46 20.07 -0.82 -5.50
C LYS A 46 18.87 -1.73 -5.72
N ILE A 47 18.40 -2.40 -4.66
CA ILE A 47 17.28 -3.34 -4.77
C ILE A 47 15.95 -2.64 -5.08
N SER A 48 15.77 -1.38 -4.65
CA SER A 48 14.63 -0.56 -5.06
C SER A 48 14.63 -0.29 -6.56
N HIS A 49 15.76 0.14 -7.11
CA HIS A 49 15.90 0.40 -8.53
C HIS A 49 15.66 -0.87 -9.36
N GLU A 50 16.24 -1.99 -8.97
CA GLU A 50 16.05 -3.27 -9.65
C GLU A 50 14.59 -3.72 -9.65
N LEU A 51 13.90 -3.61 -8.50
CA LEU A 51 12.52 -4.06 -8.34
C LEU A 51 11.53 -3.09 -9.00
N LEU A 52 11.66 -1.80 -8.75
CA LEU A 52 10.64 -0.80 -9.10
C LEU A 52 10.83 -0.24 -10.51
N ASP A 53 12.04 0.17 -10.87
CA ASP A 53 12.34 0.71 -12.21
C ASP A 53 12.60 -0.41 -13.22
N GLY A 54 13.30 -1.48 -12.81
CA GLY A 54 13.68 -2.57 -13.68
C GLY A 54 12.53 -3.54 -13.99
N ILE A 55 11.72 -3.90 -13.00
CA ILE A 55 10.61 -4.86 -13.15
C ILE A 55 9.26 -4.13 -13.18
N GLY A 56 9.02 -3.21 -12.24
CA GLY A 56 7.82 -2.39 -12.16
C GLY A 56 6.70 -2.99 -11.30
N PRO A 57 5.41 -2.76 -11.66
CA PRO A 57 4.27 -3.21 -10.88
C PRO A 57 4.19 -4.74 -10.81
N ARG A 58 3.78 -5.24 -9.65
CA ARG A 58 3.80 -6.67 -9.30
C ARG A 58 2.39 -7.22 -9.08
N LEU A 59 1.48 -6.88 -10.00
CA LEU A 59 0.09 -7.35 -9.90
C LEU A 59 0.04 -8.88 -10.00
N VAL A 60 -0.78 -9.50 -9.17
CA VAL A 60 -0.99 -10.95 -9.20
C VAL A 60 -1.42 -11.44 -10.59
N GLY A 61 -0.79 -12.51 -11.06
CA GLY A 61 -1.07 -13.11 -12.35
C GLY A 61 -0.42 -12.41 -13.55
N THR A 62 0.56 -11.51 -13.32
CA THR A 62 1.30 -10.84 -14.39
C THR A 62 2.71 -11.43 -14.56
N PRO A 63 3.30 -11.32 -15.75
CA PRO A 63 4.70 -11.70 -15.97
C PRO A 63 5.68 -10.93 -15.09
N GLN A 64 5.38 -9.68 -14.75
CA GLN A 64 6.20 -8.86 -13.85
C GLN A 64 6.23 -9.43 -12.43
N MET A 65 5.11 -9.95 -11.93
CA MET A 65 5.08 -10.63 -10.64
C MET A 65 5.97 -11.88 -10.63
N ASP A 66 5.97 -12.65 -11.71
CA ASP A 66 6.87 -13.81 -11.87
C ASP A 66 8.34 -13.39 -11.90
N GLN A 67 8.69 -12.37 -12.69
CA GLN A 67 10.04 -11.81 -12.76
C GLN A 67 10.52 -11.28 -11.41
N ALA A 68 9.65 -10.59 -10.69
CA ALA A 68 9.96 -10.10 -9.34
C ALA A 68 10.22 -11.26 -8.36
N GLY A 69 9.44 -12.34 -8.45
CA GLY A 69 9.67 -13.55 -7.65
C GLY A 69 11.02 -14.19 -7.90
N ASP A 70 11.41 -14.34 -9.16
CA ASP A 70 12.73 -14.88 -9.54
C ASP A 70 13.87 -13.96 -9.09
N TRP A 71 13.70 -12.64 -9.26
CA TRP A 71 14.63 -11.64 -8.77
C TRP A 71 14.81 -11.69 -7.25
N ALA A 72 13.73 -11.77 -6.48
CA ALA A 72 13.78 -11.81 -5.02
C ALA A 72 14.52 -13.06 -4.52
N ILE A 73 14.23 -14.24 -5.11
CA ILE A 73 14.93 -15.49 -4.78
C ILE A 73 16.42 -15.38 -5.10
N LYS A 74 16.76 -14.89 -6.29
CA LYS A 74 18.16 -14.72 -6.72
C LYS A 74 18.90 -13.76 -5.78
N THR A 75 18.27 -12.67 -5.41
CA THR A 75 18.84 -11.64 -4.53
C THR A 75 19.09 -12.19 -3.12
N LEU A 76 18.08 -12.84 -2.52
CA LEU A 76 18.21 -13.46 -1.19
C LEU A 76 19.32 -14.54 -1.18
N LYS A 77 19.35 -15.42 -2.19
CA LYS A 77 20.40 -16.44 -2.33
C LYS A 77 21.79 -15.84 -2.49
N SER A 78 21.93 -14.71 -3.17
CA SER A 78 23.21 -14.02 -3.32
C SER A 78 23.77 -13.52 -1.97
N TRP A 79 22.92 -13.32 -0.99
CA TRP A 79 23.29 -12.96 0.39
C TRP A 79 23.45 -14.19 1.30
N GLY A 80 23.31 -15.40 0.76
CA GLY A 80 23.40 -16.65 1.51
C GLY A 80 22.15 -16.97 2.34
N VAL A 81 21.02 -16.34 2.02
CA VAL A 81 19.71 -16.66 2.58
C VAL A 81 19.05 -17.70 1.65
N GLU A 82 18.71 -18.88 2.16
CA GLU A 82 17.95 -19.86 1.38
C GLU A 82 16.58 -19.27 1.03
N ALA A 83 16.16 -19.41 -0.22
CA ALA A 83 14.90 -18.81 -0.67
C ALA A 83 14.17 -19.69 -1.68
N ARG A 84 12.83 -19.70 -1.60
CA ARG A 84 11.96 -20.48 -2.47
C ARG A 84 10.65 -19.79 -2.75
N ARG A 85 9.99 -20.16 -3.84
CA ARG A 85 8.56 -19.91 -4.04
C ARG A 85 7.76 -20.90 -3.21
N GLN A 86 6.65 -20.42 -2.66
CA GLN A 86 5.60 -21.22 -2.05
C GLN A 86 4.31 -20.96 -2.83
N ASP A 87 4.01 -21.86 -3.76
CA ASP A 87 2.79 -21.79 -4.54
C ASP A 87 1.59 -22.12 -3.64
N TYR A 88 0.50 -21.32 -3.73
CA TYR A 88 -0.71 -21.56 -2.93
C TYR A 88 -2.01 -21.53 -3.74
N GLY A 89 -1.96 -21.22 -5.03
CA GLY A 89 -3.14 -21.15 -5.87
C GLY A 89 -2.83 -20.73 -7.30
N THR A 90 -3.85 -20.18 -7.95
CA THR A 90 -3.80 -19.72 -9.34
C THR A 90 -4.60 -18.45 -9.53
N TRP A 91 -4.25 -17.65 -10.53
CA TRP A 91 -4.96 -16.43 -10.90
C TRP A 91 -5.07 -16.29 -12.41
N LYS A 92 -6.08 -15.54 -12.89
CA LYS A 92 -6.15 -15.21 -14.32
C LYS A 92 -4.87 -14.50 -14.74
N ALA A 93 -4.19 -15.05 -15.74
CA ALA A 93 -2.97 -14.45 -16.26
C ALA A 93 -3.32 -13.27 -17.18
N TRP A 94 -2.67 -12.14 -16.92
CA TRP A 94 -2.89 -10.91 -17.65
C TRP A 94 -1.58 -10.16 -17.84
N GLU A 95 -1.40 -9.59 -19.02
CA GLU A 95 -0.23 -8.80 -19.39
C GLU A 95 -0.70 -7.45 -19.93
N ARG A 96 -0.20 -6.37 -19.35
CA ARG A 96 -0.44 -5.00 -19.79
C ARG A 96 0.36 -4.72 -21.06
N GLY A 97 -0.29 -4.12 -22.07
CA GLY A 97 0.37 -3.47 -23.21
C GLY A 97 0.28 -1.95 -23.14
N LEU A 98 0.48 -1.29 -24.26
CA LEU A 98 0.39 0.17 -24.35
C LEU A 98 -1.09 0.62 -24.32
N THR A 99 -1.31 1.77 -23.72
CA THR A 99 -2.61 2.44 -23.71
C THR A 99 -2.45 3.85 -24.26
N HIS A 100 -3.16 4.15 -25.36
CA HIS A 100 -3.25 5.48 -25.95
C HIS A 100 -4.72 5.90 -25.98
N VAL A 101 -4.98 7.10 -25.48
CA VAL A 101 -6.31 7.71 -25.51
C VAL A 101 -6.17 9.13 -25.97
N ASP A 102 -6.76 9.44 -27.11
CA ASP A 102 -6.67 10.77 -27.73
C ASP A 102 -8.06 11.34 -27.99
N MET A 103 -8.29 12.57 -27.56
CA MET A 103 -9.44 13.34 -27.96
C MET A 103 -9.23 13.85 -29.40
N THR A 104 -10.15 13.52 -30.28
CA THR A 104 -10.11 13.91 -31.70
C THR A 104 -11.13 14.99 -32.07
N TYR A 105 -12.12 15.22 -31.22
CA TYR A 105 -13.12 16.28 -31.35
C TYR A 105 -13.50 16.78 -29.95
N PRO A 106 -13.69 18.08 -29.71
CA PRO A 106 -13.67 19.21 -30.66
C PRO A 106 -12.27 19.70 -31.05
N ARG A 107 -11.22 19.20 -30.42
CA ARG A 107 -9.82 19.49 -30.74
C ARG A 107 -8.94 18.28 -30.43
N ALA A 108 -7.78 18.21 -31.03
CA ALA A 108 -6.79 17.18 -30.71
C ALA A 108 -6.19 17.41 -29.31
N LYS A 109 -6.13 16.35 -28.49
CA LYS A 109 -5.46 16.33 -27.19
C LYS A 109 -5.21 14.89 -26.75
N SER A 110 -3.98 14.56 -26.36
CA SER A 110 -3.71 13.32 -25.65
C SER A 110 -4.31 13.37 -24.25
N ILE A 111 -5.03 12.33 -23.88
CA ILE A 111 -5.70 12.18 -22.60
C ILE A 111 -4.82 11.39 -21.65
N GLU A 112 -4.61 11.89 -20.46
CA GLU A 112 -3.94 11.14 -19.40
C GLU A 112 -4.87 10.05 -18.88
N ALA A 113 -4.65 8.82 -19.38
CA ALA A 113 -5.48 7.66 -19.09
C ALA A 113 -4.64 6.41 -18.83
N THR A 114 -5.11 5.57 -17.91
CA THR A 114 -4.53 4.26 -17.58
C THR A 114 -5.58 3.18 -17.78
N GLN A 115 -5.26 2.13 -18.52
CA GLN A 115 -6.08 0.92 -18.56
C GLN A 115 -6.04 0.25 -17.19
N LEU A 116 -7.20 -0.09 -16.62
CA LEU A 116 -7.26 -0.74 -15.32
C LEU A 116 -6.74 -2.18 -15.35
N ALA A 117 -6.29 -2.68 -14.22
CA ALA A 117 -5.80 -4.05 -14.08
C ALA A 117 -6.84 -5.07 -14.58
N TRP A 118 -6.40 -6.09 -15.30
CA TRP A 118 -7.22 -7.13 -15.94
C TRP A 118 -8.26 -6.63 -16.93
N SER A 119 -8.19 -5.38 -17.37
CA SER A 119 -9.08 -4.84 -18.40
C SER A 119 -8.83 -5.53 -19.75
N PRO A 120 -9.91 -5.84 -20.50
CA PRO A 120 -9.78 -6.30 -21.89
C PRO A 120 -9.12 -5.29 -22.81
N ALA A 121 -8.44 -5.79 -23.84
CA ALA A 121 -7.89 -4.96 -24.91
C ALA A 121 -8.96 -4.48 -25.89
N THR A 122 -8.67 -3.41 -26.61
CA THR A 122 -9.37 -3.10 -27.86
C THR A 122 -8.90 -4.04 -28.97
N LYS A 123 -9.83 -4.61 -29.77
CA LYS A 123 -9.43 -5.43 -30.95
C LYS A 123 -8.69 -4.61 -32.01
N LYS A 124 -9.02 -3.34 -32.13
CA LYS A 124 -8.40 -2.27 -32.92
C LYS A 124 -8.72 -0.95 -32.24
N ALA A 125 -8.02 0.12 -32.59
CA ALA A 125 -8.36 1.45 -32.09
C ALA A 125 -9.85 1.76 -32.33
N VAL A 126 -10.55 2.21 -31.29
CA VAL A 126 -11.98 2.51 -31.30
C VAL A 126 -12.15 4.01 -31.15
N THR A 127 -12.78 4.64 -32.15
CA THR A 127 -13.19 6.04 -32.05
C THR A 127 -14.68 6.11 -31.74
N ALA A 128 -15.03 6.74 -30.62
CA ALA A 128 -16.41 6.86 -30.19
C ALA A 128 -16.66 8.21 -29.49
N GLU A 129 -17.91 8.60 -29.50
CA GLU A 129 -18.41 9.75 -28.75
C GLU A 129 -18.44 9.43 -27.27
N VAL A 130 -18.12 10.43 -26.45
CA VAL A 130 -18.17 10.34 -25.00
C VAL A 130 -19.50 10.85 -24.48
N ILE A 131 -20.12 10.10 -23.58
CA ILE A 131 -21.28 10.55 -22.83
C ILE A 131 -20.99 10.48 -21.33
N ALA A 132 -21.54 11.42 -20.58
CA ALA A 132 -21.49 11.41 -19.14
C ALA A 132 -22.73 10.70 -18.57
N MET A 133 -22.52 9.84 -17.57
CA MET A 133 -23.64 9.26 -16.82
C MET A 133 -24.27 10.35 -15.95
N PRO A 134 -25.59 10.60 -16.06
CA PRO A 134 -26.29 11.60 -15.25
C PRO A 134 -26.44 11.16 -13.79
N VAL A 135 -26.81 12.11 -12.94
CA VAL A 135 -27.29 11.82 -11.58
C VAL A 135 -28.78 11.46 -11.68
N PHE A 136 -29.10 10.19 -11.49
CA PHE A 136 -30.48 9.67 -11.53
C PHE A 136 -31.17 9.84 -10.18
N LYS A 137 -32.45 10.22 -10.21
CA LYS A 137 -33.33 10.27 -9.03
C LYS A 137 -34.14 8.99 -8.87
N THR A 138 -34.39 8.30 -9.97
CA THR A 138 -35.21 7.08 -10.02
C THR A 138 -34.60 6.03 -10.93
N LYS A 139 -34.96 4.76 -10.70
CA LYS A 139 -34.58 3.67 -11.60
C LYS A 139 -35.15 3.84 -13.01
N ALA A 140 -36.33 4.40 -13.15
CA ALA A 140 -36.97 4.65 -14.46
C ALA A 140 -36.14 5.63 -15.30
N GLU A 141 -35.56 6.68 -14.70
CA GLU A 141 -34.63 7.58 -15.39
C GLU A 141 -33.37 6.85 -15.90
N PHE A 142 -32.79 5.98 -15.07
CA PHE A 142 -31.66 5.15 -15.47
C PHE A 142 -32.04 4.22 -16.62
N ASP A 143 -33.16 3.49 -16.53
CA ASP A 143 -33.60 2.55 -17.55
C ASP A 143 -33.88 3.25 -18.88
N ALA A 144 -34.44 4.47 -18.85
CA ALA A 144 -34.64 5.29 -20.04
C ALA A 144 -33.33 5.80 -20.67
N TRP A 145 -32.34 6.11 -19.87
CA TRP A 145 -31.04 6.57 -20.34
C TRP A 145 -30.14 5.42 -20.86
N LEU A 146 -30.23 4.23 -20.28
CA LEU A 146 -29.32 3.11 -20.53
C LEU A 146 -29.15 2.74 -22.02
N PRO A 147 -30.18 2.76 -22.89
CA PRO A 147 -30.00 2.50 -24.33
C PRO A 147 -29.08 3.48 -25.06
N SER A 148 -28.87 4.69 -24.50
CA SER A 148 -28.00 5.73 -25.10
C SER A 148 -26.53 5.41 -25.06
N VAL A 149 -26.10 4.43 -24.23
CA VAL A 149 -24.70 4.04 -24.09
C VAL A 149 -24.15 3.27 -25.29
N LYS A 150 -25.04 2.78 -26.18
CA LYS A 150 -24.65 1.94 -27.31
C LYS A 150 -23.65 2.65 -28.23
N GLY A 151 -22.46 2.04 -28.39
CA GLY A 151 -21.37 2.57 -29.21
C GLY A 151 -20.65 3.80 -28.61
N LYS A 152 -20.90 4.15 -27.36
CA LYS A 152 -20.32 5.32 -26.69
C LYS A 152 -19.25 4.92 -25.66
N ILE A 153 -18.35 5.86 -25.35
CA ILE A 153 -17.47 5.80 -24.20
C ILE A 153 -18.20 6.47 -23.03
N VAL A 154 -18.42 5.73 -21.95
CA VAL A 154 -19.26 6.19 -20.83
C VAL A 154 -18.39 6.66 -19.69
N LEU A 155 -18.50 7.93 -19.30
CA LEU A 155 -17.92 8.48 -18.08
C LEU A 155 -18.79 8.07 -16.88
N MET A 156 -18.29 7.19 -16.01
CA MET A 156 -19.05 6.55 -14.94
C MET A 156 -18.64 7.02 -13.52
N SER A 157 -17.87 8.06 -13.37
CA SER A 157 -17.54 8.63 -12.06
C SER A 157 -18.24 9.97 -11.84
N GLN A 158 -18.39 10.32 -10.57
CA GLN A 158 -18.79 11.67 -10.19
C GLN A 158 -17.83 12.71 -10.81
N ASN A 159 -18.38 13.75 -11.42
CA ASN A 159 -17.59 14.92 -11.79
C ASN A 159 -17.21 15.71 -10.55
N GLN A 160 -15.97 16.15 -10.48
CA GLN A 160 -15.47 17.00 -9.40
C GLN A 160 -15.62 18.47 -9.82
N SER A 161 -16.56 19.17 -9.22
CA SER A 161 -16.79 20.61 -9.50
C SER A 161 -15.59 21.48 -9.14
N TYR A 162 -14.74 21.01 -8.22
CA TYR A 162 -13.56 21.71 -7.73
C TYR A 162 -12.33 20.78 -7.83
N GLY A 163 -11.36 21.15 -8.65
CA GLY A 163 -10.16 20.35 -8.94
C GLY A 163 -8.95 20.63 -8.03
N ARG A 164 -9.10 21.35 -6.90
CA ARG A 164 -8.02 21.60 -5.94
C ARG A 164 -8.26 20.84 -4.66
N SER A 165 -7.18 20.46 -3.93
CA SER A 165 -7.30 19.78 -2.65
C SER A 165 -8.00 20.62 -1.58
N ASP A 166 -8.60 19.95 -0.59
CA ASP A 166 -9.18 20.63 0.58
C ASP A 166 -8.12 21.43 1.35
N TYR A 167 -6.87 20.92 1.38
CA TYR A 167 -5.73 21.64 1.97
C TYR A 167 -5.53 23.02 1.32
N GLN A 168 -5.55 23.10 -0.02
CA GLN A 168 -5.37 24.38 -0.71
C GLN A 168 -6.51 25.36 -0.43
N TYR A 169 -7.75 24.89 -0.34
CA TYR A 169 -8.88 25.74 0.04
C TYR A 169 -8.78 26.21 1.48
N LYS A 170 -8.32 25.34 2.38
CA LYS A 170 -8.13 25.67 3.80
C LYS A 170 -7.00 26.71 4.01
N GLU A 171 -5.92 26.60 3.25
CA GLU A 171 -4.73 27.45 3.40
C GLU A 171 -4.88 28.79 2.68
N PHE A 172 -5.41 28.79 1.45
CA PHE A 172 -5.41 29.98 0.59
C PHE A 172 -6.79 30.60 0.38
N GLY A 173 -7.85 29.88 0.67
CA GLY A 173 -9.21 30.35 0.54
C GLY A 173 -9.69 31.12 1.76
N SER A 174 -10.77 31.89 1.62
CA SER A 174 -11.49 32.36 2.78
C SER A 174 -12.19 31.21 3.49
N GLU A 175 -12.47 31.38 4.79
CA GLU A 175 -13.22 30.36 5.57
C GLU A 175 -14.58 30.04 4.92
N ALA A 176 -15.27 31.08 4.42
CA ALA A 176 -16.54 30.90 3.71
C ALA A 176 -16.40 30.08 2.43
N LEU A 177 -15.31 30.30 1.65
CA LEU A 177 -15.04 29.52 0.45
C LEU A 177 -14.70 28.06 0.79
N TYR A 178 -13.85 27.83 1.79
CA TYR A 178 -13.50 26.47 2.24
C TYR A 178 -14.75 25.70 2.70
N LYS A 179 -15.59 26.34 3.53
CA LYS A 179 -16.86 25.75 3.97
C LYS A 179 -17.78 25.42 2.78
N LYS A 180 -17.98 26.37 1.87
CA LYS A 180 -18.79 26.17 0.66
C LYS A 180 -18.29 24.97 -0.17
N VAL A 181 -16.97 24.89 -0.41
CA VAL A 181 -16.40 23.79 -1.22
C VAL A 181 -16.60 22.43 -0.55
N THR A 182 -16.35 22.34 0.75
CA THR A 182 -16.50 21.08 1.50
C THR A 182 -17.96 20.63 1.59
N GLU A 183 -18.90 21.56 1.80
CA GLU A 183 -20.34 21.28 1.80
C GLU A 183 -20.82 20.83 0.41
N ASN A 184 -20.41 21.50 -0.67
CA ASN A 184 -20.75 21.11 -2.03
C ASN A 184 -20.22 19.74 -2.39
N ARG A 185 -18.95 19.43 -2.10
CA ARG A 185 -18.38 18.09 -2.33
C ARG A 185 -19.14 17.00 -1.62
N LYS A 186 -19.53 17.25 -0.37
CA LYS A 186 -20.33 16.31 0.39
C LYS A 186 -21.68 16.07 -0.27
N ALA A 187 -22.38 17.13 -0.64
CA ALA A 187 -23.69 17.03 -1.29
C ALA A 187 -23.61 16.33 -2.66
N GLU A 188 -22.59 16.65 -3.47
CA GLU A 188 -22.36 16.01 -4.77
C GLU A 188 -22.04 14.51 -4.61
N ALA A 189 -21.20 14.14 -3.62
CA ALA A 189 -20.87 12.74 -3.32
C ALA A 189 -22.10 11.95 -2.83
N GLU A 190 -22.93 12.56 -1.99
CA GLU A 190 -24.20 11.95 -1.52
C GLU A 190 -25.18 11.76 -2.68
N ALA A 191 -25.35 12.78 -3.54
CA ALA A 191 -26.21 12.71 -4.73
C ALA A 191 -25.73 11.60 -5.68
N TRP A 192 -24.42 11.52 -5.95
CA TRP A 192 -23.84 10.46 -6.77
C TRP A 192 -24.02 9.06 -6.16
N SER A 193 -23.73 8.89 -4.87
CA SER A 193 -23.95 7.63 -4.16
C SER A 193 -25.41 7.16 -4.23
N ASN A 194 -26.35 8.08 -4.06
CA ASN A 194 -27.77 7.78 -4.17
C ASN A 194 -28.16 7.44 -5.61
N SER A 195 -27.60 8.16 -6.60
CA SER A 195 -27.79 7.86 -8.02
C SER A 195 -27.34 6.44 -8.37
N ILE A 196 -26.19 6.01 -7.89
CA ILE A 196 -25.74 4.61 -8.10
C ILE A 196 -26.73 3.61 -7.46
N LYS A 197 -27.18 3.87 -6.23
CA LYS A 197 -28.15 2.97 -5.54
C LYS A 197 -29.46 2.82 -6.29
N VAL A 198 -30.02 3.90 -6.84
CA VAL A 198 -31.30 3.83 -7.56
C VAL A 198 -31.23 3.10 -8.89
N THR A 199 -30.01 2.91 -9.47
CA THR A 199 -29.84 2.03 -10.64
C THR A 199 -30.15 0.57 -10.32
N GLY A 200 -30.07 0.15 -9.05
CA GLY A 200 -30.11 -1.25 -8.60
C GLY A 200 -28.77 -1.97 -8.72
N PHE A 201 -27.69 -1.26 -9.07
CA PHE A 201 -26.34 -1.76 -9.21
C PHE A 201 -25.39 -1.04 -8.25
N ASN A 202 -24.11 -1.42 -8.28
CA ASN A 202 -23.04 -0.74 -7.57
C ASN A 202 -21.82 -0.52 -8.50
N ASN A 203 -20.78 0.14 -8.01
CA ASN A 203 -19.59 0.45 -8.81
C ASN A 203 -18.85 -0.79 -9.36
N ASN A 204 -19.06 -1.98 -8.77
CA ASN A 204 -18.47 -3.23 -9.25
C ASN A 204 -19.31 -3.92 -10.33
N THR A 205 -20.63 -3.73 -10.32
CA THR A 205 -21.56 -4.44 -11.22
C THR A 205 -22.06 -3.56 -12.37
N LEU A 206 -22.13 -2.24 -12.18
CA LEU A 206 -22.60 -1.30 -13.19
C LEU A 206 -21.75 -1.29 -14.49
N PRO A 207 -20.39 -1.40 -14.47
CA PRO A 207 -19.60 -1.44 -15.69
C PRO A 207 -20.00 -2.60 -16.63
N GLU A 208 -20.28 -3.78 -16.08
CA GLU A 208 -20.75 -4.93 -16.88
C GLU A 208 -22.15 -4.68 -17.47
N VAL A 209 -23.01 -3.93 -16.80
CA VAL A 209 -24.34 -3.54 -17.32
C VAL A 209 -24.19 -2.59 -18.51
N LEU A 210 -23.30 -1.59 -18.41
CA LEU A 210 -23.01 -0.68 -19.51
C LEU A 210 -22.44 -1.42 -20.72
N GLU A 211 -21.52 -2.35 -20.48
CA GLU A 211 -20.95 -3.24 -21.49
C GLU A 211 -22.03 -4.07 -22.20
N LYS A 212 -22.92 -4.74 -21.45
CA LYS A 212 -24.03 -5.55 -21.99
C LYS A 212 -25.01 -4.72 -22.82
N ASN A 213 -25.11 -3.42 -22.56
CA ASN A 213 -25.93 -2.49 -23.35
C ASN A 213 -25.15 -1.83 -24.50
N GLY A 214 -23.94 -2.34 -24.79
CA GLY A 214 -23.19 -2.01 -26.00
C GLY A 214 -22.29 -0.79 -25.88
N ALA A 215 -21.90 -0.37 -24.68
CA ALA A 215 -20.86 0.64 -24.50
C ALA A 215 -19.57 0.22 -25.22
N ALA A 216 -18.83 1.17 -25.79
CA ALA A 216 -17.54 0.92 -26.45
C ALA A 216 -16.38 0.87 -25.47
N ALA A 217 -16.45 1.62 -24.39
CA ALA A 217 -15.55 1.62 -23.26
C ALA A 217 -16.24 2.22 -22.03
N VAL A 218 -15.73 1.92 -20.83
CA VAL A 218 -16.09 2.59 -19.58
C VAL A 218 -14.90 3.37 -19.08
N ALA A 219 -15.08 4.62 -18.69
CA ALA A 219 -14.06 5.49 -18.11
C ALA A 219 -14.49 5.96 -16.73
N ILE A 220 -13.55 5.88 -15.80
CA ILE A 220 -13.71 6.35 -14.42
C ILE A 220 -12.63 7.35 -14.06
N SER A 221 -12.78 8.03 -12.94
CA SER A 221 -11.77 8.87 -12.31
C SER A 221 -11.93 8.77 -10.79
N TYR A 222 -11.05 8.02 -10.14
CA TYR A 222 -11.04 7.91 -8.67
C TYR A 222 -10.02 8.88 -8.06
N TRP A 223 -10.29 10.16 -8.25
CA TRP A 223 -9.43 11.22 -7.79
C TRP A 223 -9.23 11.21 -6.27
N THR A 224 -7.98 11.38 -5.82
CA THR A 224 -7.61 11.35 -4.40
C THR A 224 -7.69 12.72 -3.70
N GLY A 225 -8.02 13.77 -4.43
CA GLY A 225 -7.93 15.15 -3.96
C GLY A 225 -6.58 15.81 -4.28
N ILE A 226 -5.64 15.10 -4.91
CA ILE A 226 -4.32 15.59 -5.30
C ILE A 226 -4.24 15.68 -6.84
N MET A 227 -3.61 16.75 -7.36
CA MET A 227 -3.47 16.97 -8.79
C MET A 227 -2.79 15.77 -9.47
N GLY A 228 -3.43 15.23 -10.51
CA GLY A 228 -2.93 14.11 -11.30
C GLY A 228 -2.87 12.77 -10.57
N ALA A 229 -3.34 12.68 -9.31
CA ALA A 229 -3.33 11.43 -8.56
C ALA A 229 -4.73 10.78 -8.52
N ASN A 230 -4.83 9.60 -9.12
CA ASN A 230 -6.03 8.78 -9.11
C ASN A 230 -5.72 7.40 -8.53
N ARG A 231 -6.69 6.82 -7.82
CA ARG A 231 -6.59 5.41 -7.36
C ARG A 231 -6.87 4.46 -8.50
N ILE A 232 -6.01 3.46 -8.64
CA ILE A 232 -6.07 2.45 -9.68
C ILE A 232 -6.45 1.11 -9.06
N PHE A 233 -7.49 0.49 -9.62
CA PHE A 233 -7.99 -0.83 -9.22
C PHE A 233 -8.20 -1.74 -10.42
N GLY A 234 -8.83 -2.89 -10.22
CA GLY A 234 -9.17 -3.83 -11.28
C GLY A 234 -10.42 -3.43 -12.07
N ALA A 235 -10.37 -3.65 -13.38
CA ALA A 235 -11.51 -3.50 -14.27
C ALA A 235 -12.67 -4.44 -13.90
N LYS A 236 -13.89 -3.96 -14.17
CA LYS A 236 -15.13 -4.71 -13.94
C LYS A 236 -15.87 -5.03 -15.25
N THR A 237 -15.27 -4.70 -16.38
CA THR A 237 -15.71 -5.10 -17.73
C THR A 237 -15.05 -6.42 -18.14
N LYS A 238 -15.66 -7.15 -19.09
CA LYS A 238 -15.20 -8.48 -19.53
C LYS A 238 -14.74 -8.52 -20.99
N THR A 239 -15.22 -7.61 -21.83
CA THR A 239 -14.98 -7.63 -23.28
C THR A 239 -14.60 -6.26 -23.86
N ILE A 240 -14.84 -5.18 -23.13
CA ILE A 240 -14.48 -3.81 -23.52
C ILE A 240 -13.48 -3.21 -22.52
N PRO A 241 -12.63 -2.25 -22.94
CA PRO A 241 -11.69 -1.62 -22.04
C PRO A 241 -12.37 -0.81 -20.94
N MET A 242 -11.78 -0.86 -19.74
CA MET A 242 -12.11 0.04 -18.65
C MET A 242 -10.87 0.86 -18.30
N LEU A 243 -11.06 2.18 -18.28
CA LEU A 243 -9.97 3.16 -18.17
C LEU A 243 -10.17 4.00 -16.90
N ASP A 244 -9.07 4.33 -16.24
CA ASP A 244 -9.00 5.49 -15.36
C ASP A 244 -8.52 6.70 -16.18
N ILE A 245 -9.16 7.85 -16.02
CA ILE A 245 -8.77 9.12 -16.64
C ILE A 245 -8.45 10.12 -15.55
N SER A 246 -7.36 10.88 -15.68
CA SER A 246 -7.01 11.93 -14.72
C SER A 246 -8.19 12.87 -14.46
N ASN A 247 -8.30 13.38 -13.23
CA ASN A 247 -9.41 14.26 -12.86
C ASN A 247 -9.53 15.49 -13.78
N GLU A 248 -8.39 16.00 -14.23
CA GLU A 248 -8.31 17.17 -15.10
C GLU A 248 -8.93 16.90 -16.47
N ASP A 249 -8.57 15.78 -17.09
CA ASP A 249 -9.09 15.39 -18.39
C ASP A 249 -10.51 14.83 -18.30
N TYR A 250 -10.81 14.07 -17.25
CA TYR A 250 -12.16 13.58 -16.98
C TYR A 250 -13.16 14.73 -16.85
N GLY A 251 -12.85 15.73 -16.03
CA GLY A 251 -13.70 16.90 -15.84
C GLY A 251 -13.88 17.73 -17.11
N MET A 252 -12.84 17.85 -17.95
CA MET A 252 -12.95 18.48 -19.26
C MET A 252 -13.93 17.72 -20.18
N LEU A 253 -13.77 16.41 -20.29
CA LEU A 253 -14.65 15.55 -21.11
C LEU A 253 -16.08 15.58 -20.61
N TYR A 254 -16.26 15.55 -19.29
CA TYR A 254 -17.56 15.64 -18.65
C TYR A 254 -18.29 16.95 -19.04
N ARG A 255 -17.62 18.09 -18.85
CA ARG A 255 -18.20 19.40 -19.22
C ARG A 255 -18.49 19.53 -20.71
N LEU A 256 -17.64 18.99 -21.59
CA LEU A 256 -17.92 18.97 -23.04
C LEU A 256 -19.17 18.14 -23.34
N ALA A 257 -19.29 16.94 -22.75
CA ALA A 257 -20.44 16.07 -22.96
C ALA A 257 -21.75 16.70 -22.42
N GLU A 258 -21.71 17.27 -21.20
CA GLU A 258 -22.86 17.89 -20.54
C GLU A 258 -23.37 19.14 -21.28
N ASN A 259 -22.44 19.90 -21.91
CA ASN A 259 -22.81 21.09 -22.71
C ASN A 259 -23.13 20.78 -24.19
N GLY A 260 -23.33 19.50 -24.53
CA GLY A 260 -23.78 19.08 -25.86
C GLY A 260 -22.72 19.11 -26.97
N THR A 261 -21.43 19.25 -26.62
CA THR A 261 -20.34 19.23 -27.61
C THR A 261 -20.10 17.84 -28.20
N ALA A 262 -20.51 16.77 -27.50
CA ALA A 262 -20.30 15.38 -27.92
C ALA A 262 -18.84 15.06 -28.25
N PRO A 263 -17.88 15.16 -27.29
CA PRO A 263 -16.47 14.94 -27.56
C PRO A 263 -16.23 13.51 -28.05
N LYS A 264 -15.20 13.32 -28.92
CA LYS A 264 -14.83 12.00 -29.43
C LYS A 264 -13.44 11.62 -28.94
N LEU A 265 -13.30 10.40 -28.46
CA LEU A 265 -12.02 9.79 -28.13
C LEU A 265 -11.70 8.64 -29.06
N THR A 266 -10.42 8.52 -29.41
CA THR A 266 -9.84 7.30 -29.97
C THR A 266 -9.11 6.57 -28.86
N VAL A 267 -9.54 5.34 -28.56
CA VAL A 267 -8.95 4.46 -27.54
C VAL A 267 -8.23 3.31 -28.21
N ASN A 268 -6.96 3.12 -27.90
CA ASN A 268 -6.15 1.96 -28.26
C ASN A 268 -5.54 1.39 -26.97
N ALA A 269 -6.23 0.47 -26.34
CA ALA A 269 -5.81 -0.19 -25.10
C ALA A 269 -5.37 -1.62 -25.42
N GLN A 270 -4.12 -1.95 -25.10
CA GLN A 270 -3.53 -3.25 -25.37
C GLN A 270 -3.37 -4.04 -24.07
N SER A 271 -3.79 -5.27 -24.08
CA SER A 271 -3.53 -6.26 -23.03
C SER A 271 -3.69 -7.67 -23.58
N LYS A 272 -3.13 -8.65 -22.87
CA LYS A 272 -3.30 -10.07 -23.20
C LYS A 272 -3.82 -10.82 -21.98
N HIS A 273 -4.76 -11.74 -22.22
CA HIS A 273 -5.18 -12.73 -21.24
C HIS A 273 -4.53 -14.06 -21.62
N ASN A 274 -3.59 -14.54 -20.83
CA ASN A 274 -2.73 -15.70 -21.13
C ASN A 274 -3.15 -16.96 -20.34
N GLY A 275 -4.45 -17.11 -20.05
CA GLY A 275 -4.97 -18.25 -19.29
C GLY A 275 -4.80 -18.07 -17.79
N VAL A 276 -4.03 -18.95 -17.15
CA VAL A 276 -3.89 -19.02 -15.68
C VAL A 276 -2.42 -19.00 -15.31
N ALA A 277 -2.05 -18.16 -14.34
CA ALA A 277 -0.74 -18.09 -13.70
C ALA A 277 -0.81 -18.65 -12.27
N LYS A 278 0.30 -19.13 -11.73
CA LYS A 278 0.41 -19.51 -10.32
C LYS A 278 0.43 -18.28 -9.42
N THR A 279 -0.14 -18.41 -8.23
CA THR A 279 0.04 -17.45 -7.14
C THR A 279 1.01 -18.02 -6.11
N PHE A 280 1.87 -17.18 -5.58
CA PHE A 280 2.95 -17.63 -4.70
C PHE A 280 3.35 -16.56 -3.69
N ASN A 281 3.95 -17.02 -2.61
CA ASN A 281 4.75 -16.23 -1.68
C ASN A 281 6.25 -16.46 -1.96
N ILE A 282 7.09 -15.51 -1.57
CA ILE A 282 8.54 -15.73 -1.47
C ILE A 282 8.90 -15.92 -0.01
N VAL A 283 9.56 -17.03 0.29
CA VAL A 283 10.02 -17.35 1.65
C VAL A 283 11.54 -17.48 1.63
N GLY A 284 12.20 -16.55 2.32
CA GLY A 284 13.63 -16.62 2.62
C GLY A 284 13.86 -17.15 4.02
N GLU A 285 14.93 -17.94 4.25
CA GLU A 285 15.16 -18.67 5.50
C GLU A 285 16.62 -18.56 5.97
N ILE A 286 16.81 -18.23 7.24
CA ILE A 286 18.06 -18.44 7.98
C ILE A 286 17.76 -19.46 9.08
N LYS A 287 18.27 -20.68 8.91
CA LYS A 287 18.00 -21.81 9.82
C LYS A 287 18.53 -21.53 11.23
N GLY A 288 17.72 -21.79 12.24
CA GLY A 288 18.11 -21.72 13.65
C GLY A 288 19.06 -22.82 14.06
N LYS A 289 19.99 -22.50 14.97
CA LYS A 289 21.01 -23.43 15.45
C LYS A 289 20.58 -24.24 16.68
N GLU A 290 19.78 -23.63 17.56
CA GLU A 290 19.37 -24.27 18.81
C GLU A 290 17.89 -24.71 18.77
N LYS A 291 17.03 -23.86 18.24
CA LYS A 291 15.58 -24.06 18.15
C LYS A 291 15.09 -23.95 16.70
N PRO A 292 15.53 -24.84 15.79
CA PRO A 292 15.28 -24.74 14.35
C PRO A 292 13.81 -24.85 13.95
N ASN A 293 12.96 -25.32 14.84
CA ASN A 293 11.51 -25.47 14.63
C ASN A 293 10.68 -24.36 15.34
N GLU A 294 11.34 -23.36 15.92
CA GLU A 294 10.72 -22.12 16.37
C GLU A 294 11.09 -21.02 15.36
N TYR A 295 10.17 -20.09 15.10
CA TYR A 295 10.27 -19.16 13.97
C TYR A 295 10.09 -17.71 14.39
N ILE A 296 10.75 -16.80 13.68
CA ILE A 296 10.49 -15.35 13.71
C ILE A 296 10.29 -14.92 12.26
N ILE A 297 9.26 -14.12 12.00
CA ILE A 297 8.88 -13.75 10.64
C ILE A 297 9.02 -12.25 10.43
N LEU A 298 9.86 -11.86 9.48
CA LEU A 298 9.87 -10.55 8.84
C LEU A 298 8.86 -10.59 7.70
N SER A 299 7.91 -9.66 7.67
CA SER A 299 6.70 -9.74 6.87
C SER A 299 6.44 -8.45 6.10
N ALA A 300 6.17 -8.57 4.81
CA ALA A 300 5.68 -7.51 3.94
C ALA A 300 4.97 -8.14 2.75
N HIS A 301 3.96 -7.47 2.15
CA HIS A 301 3.46 -7.99 0.89
C HIS A 301 4.36 -7.60 -0.29
N PHE A 302 4.33 -8.43 -1.30
CA PHE A 302 5.21 -8.38 -2.45
C PHE A 302 4.51 -7.85 -3.69
N ASP A 303 3.24 -8.18 -3.84
CA ASP A 303 2.41 -7.69 -4.92
C ASP A 303 2.10 -6.19 -4.78
N SER A 304 1.57 -5.62 -5.84
CA SER A 304 1.11 -4.24 -5.89
C SER A 304 0.02 -4.08 -6.94
N TRP A 305 -0.73 -2.98 -6.88
CA TRP A 305 -1.57 -2.58 -7.99
C TRP A 305 -0.73 -2.21 -9.23
N ASP A 306 -1.38 -2.30 -10.40
CA ASP A 306 -0.78 -2.06 -11.71
C ASP A 306 -1.28 -0.73 -12.30
N GLY A 307 -0.46 0.24 -12.33
CA GLY A 307 -0.76 1.60 -12.79
C GLY A 307 0.36 2.55 -12.43
N ALA A 308 1.19 2.12 -11.46
CA ALA A 308 2.45 2.73 -11.05
C ALA A 308 3.46 1.62 -10.74
N GLN A 309 4.46 1.89 -9.92
CA GLN A 309 5.52 0.93 -9.57
C GLN A 309 5.24 0.16 -8.27
N GLY A 310 4.22 0.55 -7.48
CA GLY A 310 3.99 0.00 -6.15
C GLY A 310 5.19 0.25 -5.23
N ALA A 311 5.70 1.50 -5.22
CA ALA A 311 6.92 1.84 -4.51
C ALA A 311 6.71 1.91 -3.01
N THR A 312 5.68 2.61 -2.56
CA THR A 312 5.35 2.77 -1.14
C THR A 312 4.28 1.79 -0.67
N ASP A 313 3.60 1.13 -1.63
CA ASP A 313 2.58 0.12 -1.45
C ASP A 313 2.87 -1.12 -2.32
N ASN A 314 3.65 -2.09 -1.86
CA ASN A 314 4.47 -2.11 -0.64
C ASN A 314 5.95 -2.43 -0.98
N GLY A 315 6.50 -1.77 -1.99
CA GLY A 315 7.92 -1.90 -2.34
C GLY A 315 8.83 -1.55 -1.15
N THR A 316 8.52 -0.46 -0.41
CA THR A 316 9.30 -0.03 0.77
C THR A 316 9.31 -1.05 1.88
N GLY A 317 8.17 -1.69 2.19
CA GLY A 317 8.12 -2.78 3.16
C GLY A 317 8.93 -3.98 2.72
N THR A 318 8.74 -4.42 1.47
CA THR A 318 9.51 -5.52 0.87
C THR A 318 11.03 -5.30 0.98
N ILE A 319 11.55 -4.15 0.51
CA ILE A 319 12.99 -3.89 0.50
C ILE A 319 13.56 -3.67 1.91
N ALA A 320 12.82 -3.08 2.84
CA ALA A 320 13.23 -2.93 4.22
C ALA A 320 13.39 -4.29 4.92
N MET A 321 12.45 -5.22 4.72
CA MET A 321 12.53 -6.56 5.28
C MET A 321 13.63 -7.41 4.62
N MET A 322 13.87 -7.23 3.31
CA MET A 322 15.00 -7.84 2.62
C MET A 322 16.34 -7.30 3.15
N GLU A 323 16.46 -6.01 3.40
CA GLU A 323 17.67 -5.41 4.00
C GLU A 323 17.88 -5.89 5.43
N ALA A 324 16.82 -6.02 6.23
CA ALA A 324 16.90 -6.54 7.58
C ALA A 324 17.43 -7.98 7.61
N ILE A 325 16.85 -8.89 6.78
CA ILE A 325 17.32 -10.30 6.74
C ILE A 325 18.74 -10.41 6.19
N ARG A 326 19.14 -9.57 5.21
CA ARG A 326 20.52 -9.50 4.70
C ARG A 326 21.49 -9.15 5.83
N THR A 327 21.15 -8.13 6.59
CA THR A 327 21.97 -7.63 7.72
C THR A 327 22.08 -8.68 8.82
N ILE A 328 20.98 -9.31 9.20
CA ILE A 328 20.95 -10.41 10.17
C ILE A 328 21.84 -11.57 9.68
N LYS A 329 21.70 -12.01 8.43
CA LYS A 329 22.52 -13.10 7.87
C LYS A 329 24.01 -12.80 7.96
N LYS A 330 24.40 -11.55 7.70
CA LYS A 330 25.79 -11.12 7.70
C LYS A 330 26.39 -11.00 9.12
N LEU A 331 25.60 -10.49 10.08
CA LEU A 331 26.14 -10.00 11.37
C LEU A 331 25.62 -10.75 12.60
N TYR A 332 24.61 -11.62 12.45
CA TYR A 332 24.03 -12.42 13.52
C TYR A 332 23.99 -13.91 13.18
N PRO A 333 25.16 -14.56 13.01
CA PRO A 333 25.25 -15.92 12.47
C PRO A 333 24.82 -17.02 13.46
N ASN A 334 24.61 -16.69 14.73
CA ASN A 334 24.29 -17.64 15.80
C ASN A 334 22.84 -17.48 16.29
N ASN A 335 21.90 -17.21 15.36
CA ASN A 335 20.48 -17.18 15.66
C ASN A 335 20.01 -18.53 16.24
N LYS A 336 19.27 -18.49 17.33
CA LYS A 336 18.70 -19.69 17.99
C LYS A 336 17.58 -20.27 17.16
N ARG A 337 16.61 -19.42 16.76
CA ARG A 337 15.41 -19.75 16.00
C ARG A 337 15.62 -19.55 14.51
N THR A 338 14.83 -20.25 13.74
CA THR A 338 14.75 -20.00 12.29
C THR A 338 14.10 -18.63 12.03
N ILE A 339 14.80 -17.80 11.26
CA ILE A 339 14.31 -16.48 10.87
C ILE A 339 13.84 -16.57 9.43
N LEU A 340 12.58 -16.22 9.21
CA LEU A 340 11.97 -16.16 7.88
C LEU A 340 11.80 -14.71 7.44
N VAL A 341 12.05 -14.43 6.18
CA VAL A 341 11.47 -13.27 5.48
C VAL A 341 10.40 -13.79 4.55
N CYS A 342 9.19 -13.34 4.76
CA CYS A 342 8.02 -13.74 3.97
C CYS A 342 7.50 -12.52 3.21
N LEU A 343 7.56 -12.61 1.87
CA LEU A 343 7.04 -11.61 0.96
C LEU A 343 5.76 -12.18 0.35
N TRP A 344 4.63 -11.62 0.78
CA TRP A 344 3.31 -12.20 0.50
C TRP A 344 2.79 -11.79 -0.87
N GLY A 345 2.19 -12.73 -1.60
CA GLY A 345 1.49 -12.46 -2.85
C GLY A 345 -0.01 -12.30 -2.66
N SER A 346 -0.65 -11.51 -3.53
CA SER A 346 -2.11 -11.26 -3.52
C SER A 346 -2.64 -10.70 -2.19
N GLU A 347 -1.84 -9.87 -1.54
CA GLU A 347 -2.31 -9.10 -0.38
C GLU A 347 -3.42 -8.15 -0.81
N GLU A 348 -3.19 -7.41 -1.90
CA GLU A 348 -4.08 -6.44 -2.53
C GLU A 348 -5.46 -7.02 -2.91
N GLN A 349 -5.53 -8.33 -3.03
CA GLN A 349 -6.77 -9.04 -3.33
C GLN A 349 -7.33 -9.75 -2.09
N GLY A 350 -6.85 -9.38 -0.89
CA GLY A 350 -7.42 -9.79 0.39
C GLY A 350 -6.54 -10.71 1.22
N LEU A 351 -5.27 -10.38 1.41
CA LEU A 351 -4.32 -11.09 2.27
C LEU A 351 -4.12 -12.57 1.89
N ASN A 352 -4.28 -12.93 0.61
CA ASN A 352 -4.38 -14.35 0.23
C ASN A 352 -3.08 -15.11 0.50
N GLY A 353 -1.92 -14.49 0.30
CA GLY A 353 -0.63 -15.13 0.53
C GLY A 353 -0.38 -15.49 1.99
N SER A 354 -0.59 -14.54 2.91
CA SER A 354 -0.41 -14.78 4.35
C SER A 354 -1.47 -15.72 4.92
N ARG A 355 -2.73 -15.62 4.46
CA ARG A 355 -3.79 -16.57 4.85
C ARG A 355 -3.49 -17.98 4.40
N ALA A 356 -3.00 -18.15 3.16
CA ALA A 356 -2.59 -19.44 2.64
C ALA A 356 -1.42 -20.03 3.45
N PHE A 357 -0.44 -19.20 3.80
CA PHE A 357 0.67 -19.63 4.64
C PHE A 357 0.20 -20.10 6.01
N VAL A 358 -0.71 -19.37 6.64
CA VAL A 358 -1.28 -19.75 7.95
C VAL A 358 -2.06 -21.07 7.86
N GLU A 359 -2.84 -21.27 6.79
CA GLU A 359 -3.63 -22.48 6.58
C GLU A 359 -2.75 -23.70 6.23
N ASP A 360 -1.73 -23.50 5.39
CA ASP A 360 -0.89 -24.59 4.86
C ASP A 360 0.27 -25.00 5.79
N HIS A 361 0.66 -24.14 6.78
CA HIS A 361 1.79 -24.36 7.67
C HIS A 361 1.45 -24.21 9.16
N PRO A 362 0.46 -24.95 9.67
CA PRO A 362 0.02 -24.83 11.07
C PRO A 362 1.14 -25.11 12.08
N GLU A 363 2.14 -25.94 11.73
CA GLU A 363 3.30 -26.26 12.57
C GLU A 363 4.25 -25.06 12.70
N ILE A 364 4.44 -24.26 11.64
CA ILE A 364 5.22 -23.02 11.70
C ILE A 364 4.47 -21.98 12.52
N VAL A 365 3.19 -21.79 12.23
CA VAL A 365 2.31 -20.82 12.92
C VAL A 365 2.28 -21.09 14.43
N LYS A 366 2.10 -22.34 14.83
CA LYS A 366 2.11 -22.75 16.25
C LYS A 366 3.41 -22.38 16.96
N ASN A 367 4.54 -22.47 16.26
CA ASN A 367 5.88 -22.27 16.81
C ASN A 367 6.50 -20.92 16.43
N THR A 368 5.72 -19.97 15.93
CA THR A 368 6.21 -18.62 15.58
C THR A 368 6.29 -17.73 16.82
N GLN A 369 7.46 -17.22 17.13
CA GLN A 369 7.74 -16.32 18.25
C GLN A 369 7.06 -14.95 18.08
N ALA A 370 7.24 -14.36 16.90
CA ALA A 370 6.65 -13.07 16.53
C ALA A 370 6.65 -12.88 15.01
N VAL A 371 5.73 -12.03 14.52
CA VAL A 371 5.68 -11.55 13.15
C VAL A 371 5.82 -10.03 13.16
N PHE A 372 6.80 -9.48 12.45
CA PHE A 372 7.00 -8.05 12.26
C PHE A 372 6.60 -7.69 10.83
N ASN A 373 5.49 -6.99 10.67
CA ASN A 373 4.92 -6.64 9.37
C ASN A 373 5.08 -5.14 9.08
N LEU A 374 5.61 -4.80 7.91
CA LEU A 374 5.74 -3.42 7.44
C LEU A 374 4.97 -3.26 6.14
N ASP A 375 3.94 -2.41 6.19
CA ASP A 375 3.02 -2.21 5.08
C ASP A 375 2.22 -0.92 5.26
N ASN A 376 2.86 0.23 5.20
CA ASN A 376 2.15 1.48 4.97
C ASN A 376 3.07 2.68 4.70
N GLY A 377 3.57 2.74 3.48
CA GLY A 377 4.28 3.91 3.01
C GLY A 377 5.78 3.88 3.25
N THR A 378 6.40 5.03 3.11
CA THR A 378 7.86 5.20 3.13
C THR A 378 8.40 5.73 4.45
N GLY A 379 7.54 6.18 5.38
CA GLY A 379 7.96 6.83 6.62
C GLY A 379 8.59 5.87 7.62
N ARG A 380 9.36 6.44 8.57
CA ARG A 380 9.82 5.67 9.74
C ARG A 380 8.65 5.14 10.54
N VAL A 381 8.85 4.02 11.23
CA VAL A 381 7.86 3.47 12.15
C VAL A 381 7.66 4.43 13.33
N VAL A 382 6.40 4.76 13.60
CA VAL A 382 6.00 5.70 14.67
C VAL A 382 4.96 5.14 15.61
N ASN A 383 4.42 3.94 15.32
CA ASN A 383 3.50 3.28 16.22
C ASN A 383 3.63 1.75 16.14
N ILE A 384 3.55 1.10 17.30
CA ILE A 384 3.45 -0.36 17.42
C ILE A 384 2.33 -0.67 18.41
N ASN A 385 1.33 -1.43 17.92
CA ASN A 385 0.19 -1.89 18.71
C ASN A 385 0.44 -3.33 19.16
N GLY A 386 0.04 -3.66 20.39
CA GLY A 386 0.22 -4.99 21.00
C GLY A 386 -0.72 -6.07 20.45
N SER A 387 -1.56 -5.73 19.46
CA SER A 387 -2.47 -6.64 18.76
C SER A 387 -3.40 -7.45 19.68
N GLY A 388 -3.67 -6.92 20.88
CA GLY A 388 -4.55 -7.55 21.86
C GLY A 388 -3.92 -8.66 22.71
N PHE A 389 -2.62 -8.92 22.59
CA PHE A 389 -1.93 -9.89 23.45
C PHE A 389 -1.60 -9.25 24.80
N GLU A 390 -2.16 -9.78 25.89
CA GLU A 390 -2.16 -9.15 27.22
C GLU A 390 -0.77 -8.75 27.71
N LYS A 391 0.22 -9.64 27.51
CA LYS A 391 1.59 -9.41 27.98
C LYS A 391 2.53 -8.86 26.91
N SER A 392 1.99 -8.34 25.79
CA SER A 392 2.81 -7.78 24.72
C SER A 392 3.73 -6.64 25.19
N TYR A 393 3.33 -5.87 26.18
CA TYR A 393 4.14 -4.79 26.75
C TYR A 393 5.45 -5.31 27.39
N GLU A 394 5.45 -6.49 28.01
CA GLU A 394 6.61 -7.03 28.73
C GLU A 394 7.76 -7.30 27.77
N TYR A 395 7.51 -8.05 26.70
CA TYR A 395 8.56 -8.41 25.75
C TYR A 395 8.85 -7.29 24.75
N MET A 396 7.84 -6.58 24.26
CA MET A 396 8.06 -5.50 23.28
C MET A 396 8.85 -4.34 23.92
N THR A 397 8.58 -4.00 25.19
CA THR A 397 9.37 -2.97 25.89
C THR A 397 10.85 -3.36 25.99
N ARG A 398 11.16 -4.64 26.32
CA ARG A 398 12.54 -5.13 26.33
C ARG A 398 13.19 -5.06 24.94
N TRP A 399 12.46 -5.45 23.90
CA TRP A 399 12.98 -5.45 22.53
C TRP A 399 13.22 -4.02 22.02
N LEU A 400 12.29 -3.12 22.27
CA LEU A 400 12.43 -1.70 21.91
C LEU A 400 13.56 -1.02 22.70
N ALA A 401 13.78 -1.39 23.96
CA ALA A 401 14.87 -0.84 24.75
C ALA A 401 16.26 -1.11 24.14
N ALA A 402 16.43 -2.19 23.37
CA ALA A 402 17.65 -2.50 22.64
C ALA A 402 17.78 -1.73 21.30
N THR A 403 16.70 -1.17 20.80
CA THR A 403 16.68 -0.38 19.57
C THR A 403 17.36 0.97 19.80
N PRO A 404 18.17 1.49 18.86
CA PRO A 404 18.80 2.79 18.99
C PRO A 404 17.81 3.92 19.29
N SER A 405 18.20 4.87 20.15
CA SER A 405 17.32 5.95 20.60
C SER A 405 16.77 6.80 19.46
N PHE A 406 17.58 7.05 18.42
CA PHE A 406 17.13 7.81 17.23
C PHE A 406 16.04 7.09 16.42
N VAL A 407 15.84 5.78 16.64
CA VAL A 407 14.73 5.01 16.05
C VAL A 407 13.57 4.90 17.05
N ARG A 408 13.85 4.41 18.28
CA ARG A 408 12.78 4.08 19.24
C ARG A 408 12.04 5.28 19.81
N ASN A 409 12.70 6.45 19.95
CA ASN A 409 12.09 7.62 20.60
C ASN A 409 10.94 8.23 19.79
N GLU A 410 10.84 7.88 18.51
CA GLU A 410 9.74 8.29 17.65
C GLU A 410 8.53 7.33 17.71
N ILE A 411 8.70 6.16 18.35
CA ILE A 411 7.69 5.11 18.35
C ILE A 411 6.77 5.26 19.55
N LYS A 412 5.49 5.49 19.28
CA LYS A 412 4.40 5.36 20.27
C LYS A 412 3.96 3.91 20.33
N THR A 413 3.66 3.45 21.53
CA THR A 413 3.19 2.10 21.76
C THR A 413 1.79 2.11 22.35
N ASP A 414 0.95 1.16 21.95
CA ASP A 414 -0.39 0.92 22.47
C ASP A 414 -0.50 -0.54 22.90
N PHE A 415 -0.37 -0.79 24.20
CA PHE A 415 -0.40 -2.13 24.79
C PHE A 415 -1.56 -2.27 25.80
N PRO A 416 -2.23 -3.42 25.80
CA PRO A 416 -2.12 -4.54 24.88
C PRO A 416 -2.71 -4.28 23.50
N GLY A 417 -3.31 -3.11 23.26
CA GLY A 417 -3.94 -2.73 22.00
C GLY A 417 -5.17 -3.56 21.65
N SER A 418 -5.48 -3.65 20.39
CA SER A 418 -6.59 -4.46 19.88
C SER A 418 -6.15 -5.31 18.68
N PRO A 419 -6.70 -6.52 18.51
CA PRO A 419 -6.38 -7.36 17.36
C PRO A 419 -6.91 -6.71 16.08
N SER A 420 -6.14 -6.82 15.00
CA SER A 420 -6.59 -6.41 13.67
C SER A 420 -7.29 -7.58 12.97
N GLY A 421 -8.46 -7.33 12.41
CA GLY A 421 -9.19 -8.30 11.58
C GLY A 421 -8.87 -8.21 10.08
N GLY A 422 -7.91 -7.37 9.70
CA GLY A 422 -7.52 -7.10 8.32
C GLY A 422 -6.56 -5.92 8.22
N GLY A 423 -6.49 -5.30 7.03
CA GLY A 423 -5.69 -4.11 6.79
C GLY A 423 -4.25 -4.40 6.38
N SER A 424 -3.66 -5.54 6.75
CA SER A 424 -2.41 -6.09 6.25
C SER A 424 -2.13 -7.48 6.83
N ASP A 425 -1.07 -8.14 6.36
CA ASP A 425 -0.77 -9.57 6.54
C ASP A 425 -0.55 -10.04 7.98
N HIS A 426 -0.12 -9.15 8.91
CA HIS A 426 -0.04 -9.50 10.34
C HIS A 426 -1.38 -9.99 10.89
N ALA A 427 -2.51 -9.50 10.35
CA ALA A 427 -3.84 -9.88 10.78
C ALA A 427 -4.13 -11.37 10.60
N SER A 428 -3.58 -12.01 9.56
CA SER A 428 -3.69 -13.45 9.34
C SER A 428 -3.10 -14.26 10.51
N PHE A 429 -1.96 -13.82 11.02
CA PHE A 429 -1.27 -14.45 12.16
C PHE A 429 -1.95 -14.12 13.50
N VAL A 430 -2.38 -12.89 13.69
CA VAL A 430 -3.12 -12.46 14.89
C VAL A 430 -4.40 -13.29 15.05
N ALA A 431 -5.16 -13.47 13.98
CA ALA A 431 -6.35 -14.32 13.97
C ALA A 431 -6.02 -15.78 14.40
N ALA A 432 -4.88 -16.30 13.97
CA ALA A 432 -4.39 -17.63 14.37
C ALA A 432 -3.76 -17.70 15.77
N GLY A 433 -3.72 -16.57 16.51
CA GLY A 433 -3.18 -16.51 17.88
C GLY A 433 -1.67 -16.38 17.97
N VAL A 434 -1.04 -15.84 16.94
CA VAL A 434 0.39 -15.53 16.91
C VAL A 434 0.60 -14.03 17.11
N PRO A 435 1.54 -13.60 18.00
CA PRO A 435 1.89 -12.20 18.16
C PRO A 435 2.41 -11.60 16.84
N GLY A 436 1.53 -10.88 16.15
CA GLY A 436 1.80 -10.20 14.89
C GLY A 436 1.71 -8.69 15.08
N PHE A 437 2.77 -7.97 14.74
CA PHE A 437 2.89 -6.54 14.98
C PHE A 437 2.96 -5.79 13.65
N MET A 438 2.01 -4.89 13.46
CA MET A 438 2.12 -3.87 12.42
C MET A 438 3.13 -2.83 12.86
N LEU A 439 4.18 -2.66 12.09
CA LEU A 439 5.15 -1.58 12.23
C LEU A 439 4.61 -0.35 11.48
N SER A 440 3.75 0.42 12.16
CA SER A 440 3.00 1.50 11.52
C SER A 440 3.87 2.73 11.25
N SER A 441 3.98 3.10 9.99
CA SER A 441 4.84 4.17 9.50
C SER A 441 4.23 5.57 9.65
N LEU A 442 5.08 6.58 9.74
CA LEU A 442 4.70 7.97 9.59
C LEU A 442 4.06 8.20 8.22
N ASN A 443 2.92 8.89 8.23
CA ASN A 443 2.10 9.08 7.05
C ASN A 443 2.66 10.12 6.10
N TRP A 444 3.58 9.99 5.32
CA TRP A 444 4.07 10.91 4.27
C TRP A 444 3.02 11.26 3.19
N GLY A 445 1.76 11.37 3.59
CA GLY A 445 0.64 11.54 2.66
C GLY A 445 0.25 10.23 1.94
N TYR A 446 0.69 9.08 2.43
CA TYR A 446 0.46 7.76 1.85
C TYR A 446 -0.99 7.56 1.38
N GLY A 447 -1.96 7.80 2.25
CA GLY A 447 -3.39 7.59 1.93
C GLY A 447 -3.95 8.45 0.80
N THR A 448 -3.27 9.54 0.40
CA THR A 448 -3.76 10.45 -0.65
C THR A 448 -2.85 10.53 -1.87
N TYR A 449 -1.53 10.38 -1.68
CA TYR A 449 -0.56 10.54 -2.77
C TYR A 449 -0.20 9.24 -3.44
N THR A 450 -0.05 8.14 -2.68
CA THR A 450 0.58 6.93 -3.20
C THR A 450 -0.26 5.67 -3.01
N TRP A 451 -1.04 5.51 -1.93
CA TRP A 451 -1.83 4.31 -1.69
C TRP A 451 -2.77 4.00 -2.86
N HIS A 452 -2.47 2.91 -3.57
CA HIS A 452 -3.19 2.45 -4.77
C HIS A 452 -3.27 3.50 -5.91
N THR A 453 -2.32 4.43 -6.02
CA THR A 453 -2.42 5.49 -7.03
C THR A 453 -1.51 5.27 -8.24
N ASN A 454 -1.82 5.98 -9.33
CA ASN A 454 -0.97 6.11 -10.51
C ASN A 454 0.33 6.91 -10.26
N LYS A 455 0.59 7.35 -9.02
CA LYS A 455 1.77 8.14 -8.62
C LYS A 455 2.65 7.43 -7.59
N ASP A 456 2.39 6.16 -7.30
CA ASP A 456 3.23 5.37 -6.39
C ASP A 456 4.51 4.89 -7.08
N THR A 457 5.49 5.78 -7.19
CA THR A 457 6.72 5.62 -7.95
C THR A 457 7.97 5.76 -7.07
N TYR A 458 9.11 5.26 -7.55
CA TYR A 458 10.40 5.23 -6.87
C TYR A 458 10.81 6.56 -6.20
N ASP A 459 10.54 7.69 -6.85
CA ASP A 459 10.86 9.03 -6.35
C ASP A 459 10.08 9.44 -5.08
N LYS A 460 9.12 8.62 -4.65
CA LYS A 460 8.38 8.82 -3.38
C LYS A 460 9.05 8.15 -2.18
N ILE A 461 10.13 7.39 -2.40
CA ILE A 461 10.84 6.69 -1.33
C ILE A 461 11.74 7.67 -0.57
N VAL A 462 11.63 7.67 0.75
CA VAL A 462 12.52 8.38 1.67
C VAL A 462 13.47 7.36 2.29
N PHE A 463 14.67 7.21 1.72
CA PHE A 463 15.60 6.13 2.07
C PHE A 463 16.08 6.19 3.51
N GLU A 464 16.26 7.37 4.07
CA GLU A 464 16.65 7.57 5.45
C GLU A 464 15.60 7.02 6.43
N GLU A 465 14.33 7.15 6.09
CA GLU A 465 13.22 6.62 6.89
C GLU A 465 13.17 5.08 6.83
N ILE A 466 13.30 4.49 5.64
CA ILE A 466 13.28 3.02 5.50
C ILE A 466 14.55 2.34 6.02
N GLN A 467 15.69 3.04 6.08
CA GLN A 467 16.87 2.58 6.80
C GLN A 467 16.56 2.39 8.29
N ASN A 468 15.88 3.35 8.91
CA ASN A 468 15.45 3.24 10.30
C ASN A 468 14.52 2.02 10.51
N ASN A 469 13.63 1.75 9.56
CA ASN A 469 12.74 0.60 9.61
C ASN A 469 13.48 -0.74 9.50
N ALA A 470 14.50 -0.81 8.64
CA ALA A 470 15.36 -1.99 8.53
C ALA A 470 16.18 -2.24 9.81
N ILE A 471 16.72 -1.17 10.45
CA ILE A 471 17.41 -1.24 11.74
C ILE A 471 16.46 -1.75 12.83
N LEU A 472 15.25 -1.20 12.89
CA LEU A 472 14.21 -1.61 13.83
C LEU A 472 13.87 -3.10 13.65
N ALA A 473 13.54 -3.51 12.43
CA ALA A 473 13.16 -4.88 12.13
C ALA A 473 14.27 -5.89 12.46
N ALA A 474 15.54 -5.58 12.12
CA ALA A 474 16.68 -6.42 12.47
C ALA A 474 16.89 -6.51 13.99
N THR A 475 16.76 -5.39 14.71
CA THR A 475 16.91 -5.35 16.17
C THR A 475 15.81 -6.11 16.88
N LEU A 476 14.53 -5.88 16.52
CA LEU A 476 13.39 -6.60 17.11
C LEU A 476 13.51 -8.11 16.85
N THR A 477 13.93 -8.51 15.65
CA THR A 477 14.16 -9.92 15.29
C THR A 477 15.24 -10.55 16.18
N MET A 478 16.40 -9.90 16.34
CA MET A 478 17.45 -10.39 17.21
C MET A 478 16.98 -10.48 18.66
N MET A 479 16.24 -9.51 19.15
CA MET A 479 15.75 -9.51 20.53
C MET A 479 14.69 -10.60 20.76
N ALA A 480 13.79 -10.81 19.82
CA ALA A 480 12.82 -11.92 19.85
C ALA A 480 13.53 -13.28 19.81
N ASP A 481 14.65 -13.39 19.08
CA ASP A 481 15.48 -14.61 19.03
C ASP A 481 16.19 -14.89 20.36
N LYS A 482 16.60 -13.85 21.10
CA LYS A 482 17.29 -13.99 22.41
C LYS A 482 16.37 -14.46 23.54
N GLU A 483 15.05 -14.40 23.40
CA GLU A 483 14.11 -14.94 24.39
C GLU A 483 14.34 -16.44 24.60
N ASN A 484 14.25 -16.90 25.87
CA ASN A 484 14.47 -18.31 26.17
C ASN A 484 13.30 -19.17 25.72
N GLU A 485 12.08 -18.69 25.91
CA GLU A 485 10.83 -19.38 25.58
C GLU A 485 10.02 -18.57 24.56
N LEU A 486 8.97 -19.19 24.00
CA LEU A 486 7.99 -18.46 23.22
C LEU A 486 7.29 -17.43 24.11
N VAL A 487 7.09 -16.22 23.58
CA VAL A 487 6.40 -15.16 24.32
C VAL A 487 4.96 -15.53 24.63
N ASN A 488 4.43 -14.93 25.70
CA ASN A 488 3.04 -15.14 26.12
C ASN A 488 2.06 -14.73 25.01
N ARG A 489 1.02 -15.55 24.79
CA ARG A 489 -0.01 -15.37 23.77
C ARG A 489 -1.42 -15.21 24.34
N ASP A 490 -1.54 -14.92 25.64
CA ASP A 490 -2.83 -14.69 26.28
C ASP A 490 -3.52 -13.52 25.59
N ARG A 491 -4.77 -13.74 25.22
CA ARG A 491 -5.60 -12.78 24.49
C ARG A 491 -6.42 -11.97 25.48
N ARG A 492 -6.40 -10.66 25.35
CA ARG A 492 -7.25 -9.79 26.15
C ARG A 492 -8.73 -10.04 25.88
N VAL A 493 -9.55 -9.87 26.89
CA VAL A 493 -10.99 -9.74 26.71
C VAL A 493 -11.26 -8.40 26.02
N LEU A 494 -11.92 -8.43 24.87
CA LEU A 494 -12.22 -7.22 24.11
C LEU A 494 -13.37 -6.44 24.78
N PRO A 495 -13.43 -5.12 24.60
CA PRO A 495 -14.51 -4.31 25.17
C PRO A 495 -15.86 -4.60 24.51
N VAL A 496 -16.93 -4.21 25.18
CA VAL A 496 -18.26 -4.14 24.55
C VAL A 496 -18.28 -3.04 23.50
N GLY A 497 -18.75 -3.37 22.31
CA GLY A 497 -18.84 -2.44 21.18
C GLY A 497 -19.91 -1.36 21.40
N ARG A 498 -19.95 -0.36 20.53
CA ARG A 498 -20.96 0.71 20.56
C ARG A 498 -22.39 0.19 20.34
N ASP A 499 -22.52 -0.99 19.76
CA ASP A 499 -23.78 -1.71 19.54
C ASP A 499 -24.24 -2.54 20.75
N GLY A 500 -23.51 -2.45 21.88
CA GLY A 500 -23.80 -3.18 23.11
C GLY A 500 -23.39 -4.65 23.09
N LYS A 501 -22.72 -5.14 22.03
CA LYS A 501 -22.27 -6.52 21.93
C LYS A 501 -20.81 -6.67 22.35
N GLN A 502 -20.50 -7.82 22.98
CA GLN A 502 -19.14 -8.21 23.27
C GLN A 502 -18.38 -8.37 21.93
N GLN A 503 -17.26 -7.66 21.80
CA GLN A 503 -16.38 -7.85 20.64
C GLN A 503 -15.66 -9.20 20.75
N GLU A 504 -15.47 -9.86 19.61
CA GLU A 504 -14.79 -11.13 19.50
C GLU A 504 -13.45 -10.97 18.78
N TRP A 505 -12.54 -11.88 19.03
CA TRP A 505 -11.29 -11.95 18.28
C TRP A 505 -11.57 -12.26 16.80
N PRO A 506 -10.76 -11.70 15.87
CA PRO A 506 -10.93 -12.01 14.46
C PRO A 506 -10.75 -13.50 14.22
N GLU A 507 -11.63 -14.05 13.39
CA GLU A 507 -11.54 -15.43 12.95
C GLU A 507 -10.47 -15.60 11.87
N VAL A 508 -9.87 -16.81 11.81
CA VAL A 508 -9.00 -17.20 10.69
C VAL A 508 -9.85 -17.28 9.42
N LYS A 509 -9.43 -16.55 8.39
CA LYS A 509 -10.11 -16.53 7.09
C LYS A 509 -9.32 -17.36 6.10
N SER A 510 -10.00 -18.19 5.32
CA SER A 510 -9.39 -18.91 4.21
C SER A 510 -8.99 -17.98 3.07
N PRO A 511 -7.90 -18.26 2.34
CA PRO A 511 -7.48 -17.49 1.18
C PRO A 511 -8.39 -17.70 -0.02
N ALA A 512 -8.50 -16.70 -0.90
CA ALA A 512 -8.95 -16.91 -2.25
C ALA A 512 -7.80 -17.55 -3.05
N ARG A 513 -7.88 -18.84 -3.33
CA ARG A 513 -6.84 -19.57 -4.04
C ARG A 513 -6.94 -19.48 -5.58
N ASN A 514 -7.92 -18.73 -6.07
CA ASN A 514 -8.09 -18.43 -7.49
C ASN A 514 -8.89 -17.14 -7.69
N SER A 515 -8.80 -16.57 -8.90
CA SER A 515 -9.48 -15.34 -9.27
C SER A 515 -11.00 -15.40 -9.19
N ASP A 516 -11.61 -16.58 -9.37
CA ASP A 516 -13.07 -16.73 -9.32
C ASP A 516 -13.59 -16.67 -7.88
N ALA A 517 -12.80 -17.17 -6.91
CA ALA A 517 -13.11 -17.06 -5.50
C ALA A 517 -13.03 -15.60 -5.01
N TYR A 518 -12.12 -14.81 -5.57
CA TYR A 518 -11.99 -13.37 -5.27
C TYR A 518 -13.16 -12.53 -5.81
N MET A 519 -13.71 -12.91 -6.97
CA MET A 519 -14.76 -12.14 -7.63
C MET A 519 -16.18 -12.44 -7.10
N LYS A 520 -16.35 -13.43 -6.26
CA LYS A 520 -17.60 -13.75 -5.54
C LYS A 520 -17.78 -12.87 -4.32
#